data_e652bfb0baf2350cae46ecf5fe473640
#
_entry.id   e652bfb0baf2350cae46ecf5fe473640
#
_cell.length_a   1.000
_cell.length_b   1.000
_cell.length_c   1.000
_cell.angle_alpha   90.00
_cell.angle_beta   90.00
_cell.angle_gamma   90.00
#
_symmetry.space_group_name_H-M   'P 1'
#
loop_
_entity.id
_entity.type
_entity.pdbx_description
1 polymer ?
#
loop_
_entity_poly.entity_id
_entity_poly.type
_entity_poly.pdbx_seq_one_letter_code
_entity_poly.pdbx_strand_id
1 'polypeptide(L)'
;MTADVKERVWNKIDSQKAEIIKLASDLIRIPSENPPGNMSEIAAFVVGYLEQHGLVCEIYEPENGRINIICSLGEKTGKELVLNGHMDVVPAGDSERWDFPPFIPVIMLIAAPV
;
A
#
# COMPACT_ATOMS: atom_id res chain seq x y z
N MET A 1 -4.65 11.00 22.74
CA MET A 1 -5.85 10.80 21.90
C MET A 1 -7.02 10.51 22.84
N THR A 2 -8.08 11.29 22.74
CA THR A 2 -9.28 11.08 23.55
C THR A 2 -10.03 9.82 23.11
N ALA A 3 -10.85 9.21 23.99
CA ALA A 3 -11.65 8.02 23.67
C ALA A 3 -12.55 8.26 22.44
N ASP A 4 -13.15 9.43 22.32
CA ASP A 4 -13.97 9.84 21.18
C ASP A 4 -13.20 9.83 19.85
N VAL A 5 -11.99 10.37 19.79
CA VAL A 5 -11.17 10.37 18.58
C VAL A 5 -10.80 8.95 18.19
N LYS A 6 -10.46 8.10 19.16
CA LYS A 6 -10.14 6.69 18.91
C LYS A 6 -11.33 5.95 18.30
N GLU A 7 -12.52 6.13 18.85
CA GLU A 7 -13.74 5.49 18.35
C GLU A 7 -14.07 5.95 16.93
N ARG A 8 -13.96 7.24 16.65
CA ARG A 8 -14.17 7.79 15.30
C ARG A 8 -13.19 7.21 14.28
N VAL A 9 -11.92 7.00 14.67
CA VAL A 9 -10.91 6.35 13.79
C VAL A 9 -11.30 4.91 13.52
N TRP A 10 -11.68 4.14 14.55
CA TRP A 10 -12.09 2.74 14.35
C TRP A 10 -13.32 2.63 13.45
N ASN A 11 -14.35 3.44 13.69
CA ASN A 11 -15.55 3.47 12.86
C ASN A 11 -15.23 3.82 11.39
N LYS A 12 -14.27 4.72 11.17
CA LYS A 12 -13.82 5.07 9.84
C LYS A 12 -13.12 3.90 9.15
N ILE A 13 -12.23 3.21 9.85
CA ILE A 13 -11.54 2.02 9.33
C ILE A 13 -12.56 0.93 8.98
N ASP A 14 -13.48 0.63 9.87
CA ASP A 14 -14.51 -0.39 9.66
C ASP A 14 -15.40 -0.05 8.44
N SER A 15 -15.75 1.21 8.27
CA SER A 15 -16.55 1.67 7.12
C SER A 15 -15.81 1.57 5.79
N GLN A 16 -14.47 1.53 5.81
CA GLN A 16 -13.62 1.44 4.62
C GLN A 16 -12.99 0.06 4.41
N LYS A 17 -13.40 -0.93 5.18
CA LYS A 17 -12.81 -2.28 5.14
C LYS A 17 -12.73 -2.87 3.74
N ALA A 18 -13.80 -2.76 2.95
CA ALA A 18 -13.84 -3.31 1.59
C ALA A 18 -12.83 -2.60 0.66
N GLU A 19 -12.69 -1.29 0.80
CA GLU A 19 -11.74 -0.50 0.02
C GLU A 19 -10.29 -0.84 0.39
N ILE A 20 -10.01 -0.98 1.70
CA ILE A 20 -8.69 -1.37 2.20
C ILE A 20 -8.29 -2.75 1.65
N ILE A 21 -9.20 -3.73 1.69
CA ILE A 21 -8.95 -5.07 1.15
C ILE A 21 -8.73 -5.01 -0.36
N LYS A 22 -9.54 -4.22 -1.07
CA LYS A 22 -9.37 -4.03 -2.52
C LYS A 22 -8.01 -3.43 -2.86
N LEU A 23 -7.61 -2.36 -2.16
CA LEU A 23 -6.31 -1.72 -2.36
C LEU A 23 -5.16 -2.70 -2.11
N ALA A 24 -5.21 -3.45 -1.01
CA ALA A 24 -4.20 -4.48 -0.71
C ALA A 24 -4.14 -5.55 -1.81
N SER A 25 -5.29 -6.00 -2.31
CA SER A 25 -5.38 -6.96 -3.41
C SER A 25 -4.80 -6.41 -4.71
N ASP A 26 -5.09 -5.16 -5.03
CA ASP A 26 -4.57 -4.51 -6.25
C ASP A 26 -3.05 -4.33 -6.18
N LEU A 27 -2.50 -3.97 -5.02
CA LEU A 27 -1.06 -3.88 -4.81
C LEU A 27 -0.36 -5.25 -4.94
N ILE A 28 -0.94 -6.32 -4.40
CA ILE A 28 -0.39 -7.68 -4.51
C ILE A 28 -0.32 -8.15 -5.96
N ARG A 29 -1.26 -7.75 -6.83
CA ARG A 29 -1.27 -8.14 -8.24
C ARG A 29 -0.13 -7.58 -9.05
N ILE A 30 0.55 -6.54 -8.57
CA ILE A 30 1.64 -5.89 -9.29
C ILE A 30 2.97 -6.47 -8.82
N PRO A 31 3.68 -7.28 -9.65
CA PRO A 31 4.98 -7.80 -9.28
C PRO A 31 5.98 -6.66 -9.09
N SER A 32 6.56 -6.58 -7.92
CA SER A 32 7.56 -5.55 -7.57
C SER A 32 8.79 -6.18 -6.90
N GLU A 33 9.20 -7.33 -7.40
CA GLU A 33 10.28 -8.11 -6.82
C GLU A 33 11.63 -7.40 -6.94
N ASN A 34 12.40 -7.47 -5.88
CA ASN A 34 13.75 -6.95 -5.84
C ASN A 34 14.72 -8.05 -5.35
N PRO A 35 15.66 -8.53 -6.15
CA PRO A 35 15.95 -8.15 -7.52
C PRO A 35 14.85 -8.56 -8.53
N PRO A 36 14.72 -7.87 -9.72
CA PRO A 36 15.58 -6.80 -10.23
C PRO A 36 15.26 -5.40 -9.65
N GLY A 37 14.11 -5.19 -9.01
CA GLY A 37 13.76 -3.95 -8.35
C GLY A 37 13.30 -2.84 -9.29
N ASN A 38 12.59 -3.18 -10.38
CA ASN A 38 11.90 -2.19 -11.20
C ASN A 38 10.55 -1.86 -10.58
N MET A 39 10.43 -0.64 -10.08
CA MET A 39 9.24 -0.15 -9.37
C MET A 39 8.28 0.64 -10.27
N SER A 40 8.51 0.71 -11.59
CA SER A 40 7.75 1.59 -12.48
C SER A 40 6.25 1.30 -12.48
N GLU A 41 5.85 0.04 -12.52
CA GLU A 41 4.43 -0.35 -12.57
C GLU A 41 3.72 -0.08 -11.24
N ILE A 42 4.29 -0.53 -10.13
CA ILE A 42 3.69 -0.31 -8.81
C ILE A 42 3.69 1.17 -8.43
N ALA A 43 4.72 1.93 -8.80
CA ALA A 43 4.77 3.36 -8.56
C ALA A 43 3.68 4.09 -9.34
N ALA A 44 3.46 3.75 -10.61
CA ALA A 44 2.38 4.33 -11.42
C ALA A 44 1.00 4.06 -10.78
N PHE A 45 0.77 2.84 -10.30
CA PHE A 45 -0.46 2.51 -9.59
C PHE A 45 -0.63 3.33 -8.31
N VAL A 46 0.41 3.41 -7.47
CA VAL A 46 0.37 4.15 -6.20
C VAL A 46 0.14 5.64 -6.43
N VAL A 47 0.85 6.25 -7.38
CA VAL A 47 0.65 7.66 -7.76
C VAL A 47 -0.80 7.89 -8.21
N GLY A 48 -1.30 7.07 -9.13
CA GLY A 48 -2.67 7.20 -9.62
C GLY A 48 -3.71 7.06 -8.50
N TYR A 49 -3.52 6.14 -7.58
CA TYR A 49 -4.39 5.98 -6.41
C TYR A 49 -4.38 7.22 -5.51
N LEU A 50 -3.20 7.73 -5.17
CA LEU A 50 -3.05 8.90 -4.30
C LEU A 50 -3.62 10.18 -4.95
N GLU A 51 -3.38 10.37 -6.25
CA GLU A 51 -3.91 11.52 -6.99
C GLU A 51 -5.44 11.49 -7.11
N GLN A 52 -6.05 10.31 -7.28
CA GLN A 52 -7.50 10.15 -7.23
C GLN A 52 -8.11 10.55 -5.88
N HIS A 53 -7.31 10.49 -4.80
CA HIS A 53 -7.69 10.93 -3.46
C HIS A 53 -7.28 12.37 -3.15
N GLY A 54 -6.89 13.14 -4.17
CA GLY A 54 -6.59 14.57 -4.05
C GLY A 54 -5.20 14.88 -3.50
N LEU A 55 -4.29 13.90 -3.45
CA LEU A 55 -2.91 14.13 -3.06
C LEU A 55 -2.05 14.49 -4.27
N VAL A 56 -1.10 15.38 -4.07
CA VAL A 56 -0.08 15.71 -5.08
C VAL A 56 1.18 14.93 -4.75
N CYS A 57 1.65 14.15 -5.73
CA CYS A 57 2.82 13.30 -5.58
C CYS A 57 4.06 13.93 -6.18
N GLU A 58 5.14 13.94 -5.42
CA GLU A 58 6.49 14.22 -5.90
C GLU A 58 7.19 12.88 -6.15
N ILE A 59 7.80 12.74 -7.33
CA ILE A 59 8.50 11.52 -7.74
C ILE A 59 9.99 11.80 -7.78
N TYR A 60 10.76 10.96 -7.12
CA TYR A 60 12.20 10.99 -7.16
C TYR A 60 12.74 9.62 -7.62
N GLU A 61 13.43 9.61 -8.75
CA GLU A 61 13.99 8.42 -9.39
C GLU A 61 15.51 8.58 -9.54
N PRO A 62 16.30 8.20 -8.51
CA PRO A 62 17.75 8.35 -8.52
C PRO A 62 18.43 7.44 -9.55
N GLU A 63 17.83 6.30 -9.83
CA GLU A 63 18.24 5.32 -10.84
C GLU A 63 17.01 4.80 -11.56
N ASN A 64 17.16 4.40 -12.81
CA ASN A 64 16.06 3.90 -13.63
C ASN A 64 15.31 2.74 -12.95
N GLY A 65 14.01 2.93 -12.74
CA GLY A 65 13.16 1.96 -12.05
C GLY A 65 13.23 2.02 -10.52
N ARG A 66 14.09 2.84 -9.91
CA ARG A 66 14.22 3.04 -8.46
C ARG A 66 13.41 4.26 -8.02
N ILE A 67 12.11 4.12 -7.96
CA ILE A 67 11.19 5.22 -7.76
C ILE A 67 10.83 5.39 -6.29
N ASN A 68 10.94 6.62 -5.81
CA ASN A 68 10.39 7.06 -4.53
C ASN A 68 9.23 8.01 -4.76
N ILE A 69 8.20 7.89 -3.96
CA ILE A 69 7.00 8.72 -4.03
C ILE A 69 6.86 9.46 -2.70
N ILE A 70 6.70 10.76 -2.76
CA ILE A 70 6.52 11.61 -1.59
C ILE A 70 5.22 12.38 -1.76
N CYS A 71 4.32 12.28 -0.80
CA CYS A 71 3.09 13.07 -0.76
C CYS A 71 2.97 13.77 0.57
N SER A 72 2.52 15.01 0.55
CA SER A 72 2.28 15.80 1.74
C SER A 72 0.79 16.15 1.86
N LEU A 73 0.27 16.11 3.06
CA LEU A 73 -1.11 16.46 3.37
C LEU A 73 -1.15 17.44 4.54
N GLY A 74 -1.99 18.45 4.42
CA GLY A 74 -2.20 19.46 5.45
C GLY A 74 -1.25 20.66 5.34
N GLU A 75 -1.33 21.54 6.31
CA GLU A 75 -0.53 22.76 6.38
C GLU A 75 0.78 22.49 7.11
N LYS A 76 1.87 23.10 6.62
CA LYS A 76 3.19 23.00 7.25
C LYS A 76 3.30 23.89 8.51
N THR A 77 2.45 23.62 9.48
CA THR A 77 2.41 24.38 10.75
C THR A 77 2.57 23.45 11.94
N GLY A 78 3.72 23.47 12.57
CA GLY A 78 3.97 22.73 13.81
C GLY A 78 4.57 21.35 13.61
N LYS A 79 4.01 20.34 14.28
CA LYS A 79 4.52 18.96 14.26
C LYS A 79 4.11 18.24 12.99
N GLU A 80 5.03 17.48 12.43
CA GLU A 80 4.84 16.70 11.24
C GLU A 80 4.85 15.20 11.60
N LEU A 81 3.90 14.43 11.05
CA LEU A 81 3.89 12.96 11.11
C LEU A 81 4.36 12.41 9.78
N VAL A 82 5.44 11.66 9.80
CA VAL A 82 5.96 10.96 8.62
C VAL A 82 5.52 9.50 8.67
N LEU A 83 4.82 9.06 7.63
CA LEU A 83 4.52 7.64 7.38
C LEU A 83 5.48 7.15 6.29
N ASN A 84 6.26 6.15 6.58
CA ASN A 84 7.25 5.60 5.66
C ASN A 84 6.99 4.11 5.41
N GLY A 85 7.05 3.70 4.15
CA GLY A 85 6.90 2.33 3.71
C GLY A 85 7.71 2.08 2.44
N HIS A 86 7.73 0.85 1.95
CA HIS A 86 8.39 0.50 0.70
C HIS A 86 7.44 -0.25 -0.23
N MET A 87 7.73 -0.22 -1.53
CA MET A 87 6.89 -0.82 -2.58
C MET A 87 7.45 -2.16 -3.08
N ASP A 88 8.73 -2.41 -2.89
CA ASP A 88 9.36 -3.65 -3.35
C ASP A 88 9.06 -4.81 -2.41
N VAL A 89 9.10 -6.00 -2.98
CA VAL A 89 8.98 -7.27 -2.26
C VAL A 89 10.16 -8.17 -2.62
N VAL A 90 10.46 -9.11 -1.75
CA VAL A 90 11.44 -10.17 -2.06
C VAL A 90 10.89 -11.08 -3.17
N PRO A 91 11.75 -11.72 -3.97
CA PRO A 91 11.29 -12.69 -4.96
C PRO A 91 10.42 -13.79 -4.33
N ALA A 92 9.33 -14.14 -5.02
CA ALA A 92 8.38 -15.15 -4.55
C ALA A 92 9.01 -16.55 -4.38
N GLY A 93 10.12 -16.80 -5.05
CA GLY A 93 10.80 -18.09 -5.02
C GLY A 93 10.06 -19.15 -5.81
N ASP A 94 10.12 -20.39 -5.33
CA ASP A 94 9.50 -21.54 -5.98
C ASP A 94 7.95 -21.46 -5.85
N SER A 95 7.29 -21.27 -6.97
CA SER A 95 5.82 -21.12 -7.03
C SER A 95 5.07 -22.39 -6.61
N GLU A 96 5.70 -23.58 -6.70
CA GLU A 96 5.09 -24.85 -6.29
C GLU A 96 4.92 -24.96 -4.75
N ARG A 97 5.62 -24.10 -4.00
CA ARG A 97 5.54 -24.05 -2.54
C ARG A 97 4.44 -23.13 -2.00
N TRP A 98 3.68 -22.50 -2.89
CA TRP A 98 2.57 -21.63 -2.53
C TRP A 98 1.24 -22.37 -2.69
N ASP A 99 0.35 -22.23 -1.72
CA ASP A 99 -1.01 -22.78 -1.81
C ASP A 99 -1.82 -22.10 -2.93
N PHE A 100 -1.52 -20.83 -3.20
CA PHE A 100 -2.07 -20.05 -4.31
C PHE A 100 -0.93 -19.41 -5.09
N PRO A 101 -1.08 -19.18 -6.40
CA PRO A 101 -0.03 -18.54 -7.19
C PRO A 101 0.38 -17.19 -6.60
N PRO A 102 1.68 -16.87 -6.52
CA PRO A 102 2.15 -15.55 -6.13
C PRO A 102 1.50 -14.46 -7.01
N PHE A 103 1.28 -13.28 -6.45
CA PHE A 103 0.64 -12.14 -7.12
C PHE A 103 -0.82 -12.35 -7.55
N ILE A 104 -1.46 -13.43 -7.11
CA ILE A 104 -2.90 -13.62 -7.22
C ILE A 104 -3.51 -13.55 -5.82
N PRO A 105 -4.06 -12.41 -5.42
CA PRO A 105 -4.61 -12.24 -4.08
C PRO A 105 -5.83 -13.11 -3.86
N VAL A 106 -5.89 -13.76 -2.71
CA VAL A 106 -7.02 -14.60 -2.29
C VAL A 106 -7.51 -14.08 -0.94
N ILE A 107 -8.81 -13.88 -0.83
CA ILE A 107 -9.46 -13.52 0.43
C ILE A 107 -9.99 -14.80 1.06
N MET A 108 -9.43 -15.15 2.22
CA MET A 108 -9.89 -16.29 3.00
C MET A 108 -10.74 -15.81 4.18
N LEU A 109 -11.94 -16.36 4.35
CA LEU A 109 -12.74 -16.17 5.54
C LEU A 109 -12.28 -17.21 6.58
N ILE A 110 -11.55 -16.76 7.59
CA ILE A 110 -11.19 -17.61 8.73
C ILE A 110 -12.39 -17.57 9.67
N ALA A 111 -13.03 -18.73 9.90
CA ALA A 111 -14.05 -18.84 10.94
C ALA A 111 -13.43 -18.50 12.30
N ALA A 112 -14.10 -17.65 13.08
CA ALA A 112 -13.66 -17.38 14.43
C ALA A 112 -13.55 -18.72 15.20
N PRO A 113 -12.52 -18.92 16.00
CA PRO A 113 -12.44 -20.09 16.85
C PRO A 113 -13.68 -20.12 17.77
N VAL A 114 -14.36 -21.25 17.81
CA VAL A 114 -15.54 -21.50 18.65
C VAL A 114 -15.11 -21.50 20.11
#